data_864421964614e076e384f8745d9186db
#
_entry.id   864421964614e076e384f8745d9186db
#
_cell.length_a   1.000
_cell.length_b   1.000
_cell.length_c   1.000
_cell.angle_alpha   90.00
_cell.angle_beta   90.00
_cell.angle_gamma   90.00
#
_symmetry.space_group_name_H-M   'P 1'
#
loop_
_entity.id
_entity.type
_entity.pdbx_description
1 polymer ?
#
loop_
_entity_poly.entity_id
_entity_poly.type
_entity_poly.pdbx_seq_one_letter_code
_entity_poly.pdbx_strand_id
1 'polypeptide(L)'
;MVKVDSTNGIIYVGDIMYGTIIGDIAGSYYEMHNIKTKKFKFMDKNKSSFTDDTVMTLAVCKSLLECDGNYSKLHDIVINNMVTIGRNHSQCGFGDKFFGWIIKDDHSPYNSFGNGAAMRVGCCGIVGKNMEEVKKISKIVAEVSHNHEEALKAAEAVSVAVFLAKTGSHKEKIKKYIIDNYYDLNFTLEEKRASYGSSLSCQDSVPQAFVSFFEAKNYEDAIRNAISIGGDSDTVAAIAGVIAGEYYGIPLKFIKKAQKFFDFQWDEDLINVMINFEKKYPTKKKLF
;
A
#
# COMPACT_ATOMS: atom_id res chain seq x y z
N MET A 1 -1.67 21.10 4.66
CA MET A 1 -2.80 22.08 4.70
C MET A 1 -3.80 21.58 3.66
N VAL A 2 -4.93 21.05 4.12
CA VAL A 2 -6.02 20.61 3.23
C VAL A 2 -6.71 21.86 2.69
N LYS A 3 -6.66 22.12 1.40
CA LYS A 3 -7.47 23.14 0.74
C LYS A 3 -8.43 22.41 -0.19
N VAL A 4 -9.71 22.53 0.07
CA VAL A 4 -10.77 22.12 -0.86
C VAL A 4 -11.01 23.31 -1.78
N ASP A 5 -10.68 23.20 -3.05
CA ASP A 5 -11.08 24.14 -4.08
C ASP A 5 -12.37 23.62 -4.71
N SER A 6 -13.49 24.13 -4.21
CA SER A 6 -14.83 23.75 -4.64
C SER A 6 -15.15 24.15 -6.09
N THR A 7 -14.31 24.97 -6.74
CA THR A 7 -14.55 25.44 -8.11
C THR A 7 -14.01 24.52 -9.18
N ASN A 8 -13.03 23.64 -8.86
CA ASN A 8 -12.38 22.76 -9.84
C ASN A 8 -12.35 21.27 -9.43
N GLY A 9 -13.01 20.87 -8.34
CA GLY A 9 -13.00 19.49 -7.86
C GLY A 9 -11.61 18.98 -7.41
N ILE A 10 -10.65 19.86 -7.12
CA ILE A 10 -9.30 19.49 -6.70
C ILE A 10 -9.20 19.57 -5.18
N ILE A 11 -9.09 18.41 -4.54
CA ILE A 11 -8.77 18.31 -3.11
C ILE A 11 -7.27 18.28 -2.97
N TYR A 12 -6.70 19.30 -2.34
CA TYR A 12 -5.31 19.24 -1.88
C TYR A 12 -5.25 18.43 -0.59
N VAL A 13 -5.27 17.10 -0.71
CA VAL A 13 -4.91 16.18 0.37
C VAL A 13 -3.38 16.10 0.37
N GLY A 14 -2.76 16.07 1.53
CA GLY A 14 -1.31 15.81 1.63
C GLY A 14 -0.92 14.47 1.02
N ASP A 15 0.34 14.12 1.06
CA ASP A 15 0.92 13.05 0.28
C ASP A 15 0.99 11.68 0.98
N ILE A 16 0.53 11.59 2.25
CA ILE A 16 0.85 10.44 3.12
C ILE A 16 0.30 9.09 2.63
N MET A 17 -0.90 9.06 2.03
CA MET A 17 -1.49 7.81 1.52
C MET A 17 -1.24 7.58 0.04
N TYR A 18 -0.83 8.62 -0.67
CA TYR A 18 -0.64 8.53 -2.11
C TYR A 18 0.51 7.60 -2.53
N GLY A 19 1.37 7.21 -1.61
CA GLY A 19 2.43 6.24 -1.90
C GLY A 19 1.88 4.92 -2.43
N THR A 20 0.95 4.31 -1.69
CA THR A 20 0.24 3.10 -2.09
C THR A 20 -0.64 3.34 -3.32
N ILE A 21 -1.50 4.37 -3.26
CA ILE A 21 -2.51 4.68 -4.28
C ILE A 21 -1.88 4.88 -5.67
N ILE A 22 -0.77 5.61 -5.76
CA ILE A 22 -0.09 5.85 -7.03
C ILE A 22 0.59 4.56 -7.54
N GLY A 23 1.14 3.75 -6.65
CA GLY A 23 1.72 2.45 -6.99
C GLY A 23 0.68 1.53 -7.61
N ASP A 24 -0.44 1.36 -6.92
CA ASP A 24 -1.61 0.60 -7.36
C ASP A 24 -2.10 1.09 -8.74
N ILE A 25 -2.53 2.35 -8.86
CA ILE A 25 -3.03 2.89 -10.13
C ILE A 25 -2.01 2.76 -11.27
N ALA A 26 -0.71 2.97 -10.99
CA ALA A 26 0.31 2.86 -12.03
C ALA A 26 0.53 1.41 -12.47
N GLY A 27 0.37 0.44 -11.56
CA GLY A 27 0.56 -0.98 -11.79
C GLY A 27 -0.65 -1.69 -12.37
N SER A 28 -1.88 -1.25 -12.05
CA SER A 28 -3.15 -1.95 -12.33
C SER A 28 -3.31 -2.46 -13.76
N TYR A 29 -2.99 -1.65 -14.77
CA TYR A 29 -3.05 -2.11 -16.16
C TYR A 29 -2.00 -3.18 -16.47
N TYR A 30 -0.83 -3.10 -15.82
CA TYR A 30 0.30 -3.97 -16.12
C TYR A 30 0.26 -5.30 -15.37
N GLU A 31 -0.64 -5.48 -14.41
CA GLU A 31 -0.94 -6.78 -13.80
C GLU A 31 -1.37 -7.79 -14.87
N MET A 32 -2.33 -7.41 -15.72
CA MET A 32 -2.83 -8.25 -16.80
C MET A 32 -2.04 -8.09 -18.11
N HIS A 33 -1.21 -7.05 -18.24
CA HIS A 33 -0.42 -6.72 -19.44
C HIS A 33 1.05 -6.58 -19.07
N ASN A 34 1.61 -7.65 -18.54
CA ASN A 34 2.96 -7.68 -17.99
C ASN A 34 4.02 -7.10 -18.93
N ILE A 35 4.89 -6.27 -18.38
CA ILE A 35 6.01 -5.67 -19.10
C ILE A 35 7.33 -5.92 -18.37
N LYS A 36 8.45 -5.92 -19.13
CA LYS A 36 9.81 -6.14 -18.62
C LYS A 36 10.70 -4.91 -18.88
N THR A 37 10.12 -3.72 -18.77
CA THR A 37 10.81 -2.45 -19.05
C THR A 37 10.29 -1.33 -18.16
N LYS A 38 11.18 -0.38 -17.84
CA LYS A 38 10.82 0.86 -17.10
C LYS A 38 10.22 1.94 -18.03
N LYS A 39 10.21 1.70 -19.36
CA LYS A 39 9.67 2.65 -20.36
C LYS A 39 8.21 2.33 -20.62
N PHE A 40 7.31 2.95 -19.87
CA PHE A 40 5.87 2.82 -20.04
C PHE A 40 5.14 4.10 -19.65
N LYS A 41 3.85 4.21 -20.04
CA LYS A 41 2.99 5.35 -19.70
C LYS A 41 2.52 5.22 -18.26
N PHE A 42 2.99 6.13 -17.41
CA PHE A 42 2.71 6.14 -15.98
C PHE A 42 1.28 6.63 -15.71
N MET A 43 0.44 5.83 -15.05
CA MET A 43 -0.98 6.11 -14.77
C MET A 43 -1.74 6.58 -16.03
N ASP A 44 -1.98 5.70 -17.00
CA ASP A 44 -2.77 6.02 -18.20
C ASP A 44 -4.26 6.08 -17.85
N LYS A 45 -4.88 7.27 -17.92
CA LYS A 45 -6.29 7.47 -17.54
C LYS A 45 -7.28 6.56 -18.29
N ASN A 46 -6.91 6.08 -19.48
CA ASN A 46 -7.78 5.22 -20.28
C ASN A 46 -7.60 3.71 -20.00
N LYS A 47 -6.62 3.34 -19.17
CA LYS A 47 -6.21 1.95 -18.94
C LYS A 47 -6.04 1.60 -17.47
N SER A 48 -5.57 2.55 -16.67
CA SER A 48 -5.33 2.37 -15.24
C SER A 48 -6.58 2.69 -14.42
N SER A 49 -6.71 2.05 -13.28
CA SER A 49 -7.70 2.33 -12.22
C SER A 49 -7.03 2.09 -10.87
N PHE A 50 -7.63 2.51 -9.78
CA PHE A 50 -7.29 1.94 -8.49
C PHE A 50 -7.94 0.55 -8.35
N THR A 51 -7.37 -0.29 -7.47
CA THR A 51 -7.80 -1.67 -7.23
C THR A 51 -8.09 -1.89 -5.74
N ASP A 52 -8.20 -3.16 -5.34
CA ASP A 52 -8.36 -3.53 -3.94
C ASP A 52 -7.17 -3.13 -3.05
N ASP A 53 -5.98 -2.94 -3.60
CA ASP A 53 -4.85 -2.36 -2.87
C ASP A 53 -5.19 -1.00 -2.26
N THR A 54 -5.72 -0.08 -3.06
CA THR A 54 -6.18 1.23 -2.59
C THR A 54 -7.37 1.11 -1.64
N VAL A 55 -8.39 0.34 -2.02
CA VAL A 55 -9.65 0.21 -1.27
C VAL A 55 -9.38 -0.36 0.12
N MET A 56 -8.60 -1.44 0.22
CA MET A 56 -8.28 -2.06 1.52
C MET A 56 -7.29 -1.24 2.34
N THR A 57 -6.35 -0.55 1.71
CA THR A 57 -5.49 0.41 2.42
C THR A 57 -6.32 1.50 3.08
N LEU A 58 -7.30 2.07 2.38
CA LEU A 58 -8.16 3.12 2.93
C LEU A 58 -9.13 2.58 4.00
N ALA A 59 -9.60 1.33 3.88
CA ALA A 59 -10.37 0.68 4.95
C ALA A 59 -9.56 0.55 6.25
N VAL A 60 -8.27 0.19 6.14
CA VAL A 60 -7.36 0.15 7.31
C VAL A 60 -7.10 1.55 7.85
N CYS A 61 -6.89 2.55 6.99
CA CYS A 61 -6.72 3.94 7.42
C CYS A 61 -7.93 4.44 8.22
N LYS A 62 -9.15 4.15 7.74
CA LYS A 62 -10.39 4.48 8.46
C LYS A 62 -10.41 3.82 9.84
N SER A 63 -10.03 2.55 9.91
CA SER A 63 -9.99 1.81 11.18
C SER A 63 -9.01 2.41 12.20
N LEU A 64 -7.83 2.82 11.72
CA LEU A 64 -6.84 3.50 12.56
C LEU A 64 -7.29 4.90 13.01
N LEU A 65 -8.05 5.61 12.16
CA LEU A 65 -8.68 6.88 12.53
C LEU A 65 -9.70 6.70 13.64
N GLU A 66 -10.57 5.71 13.54
CA GLU A 66 -11.63 5.41 14.51
C GLU A 66 -11.05 4.95 15.86
N CYS A 67 -9.94 4.24 15.85
CA CYS A 67 -9.26 3.81 17.08
C CYS A 67 -8.62 4.96 17.86
N ASP A 68 -8.27 6.05 17.21
CA ASP A 68 -7.67 7.26 17.80
C ASP A 68 -6.52 6.97 18.79
N GLY A 69 -5.66 5.99 18.43
CA GLY A 69 -4.52 5.56 19.25
C GLY A 69 -4.86 4.55 20.34
N ASN A 70 -6.13 4.18 20.51
CA ASN A 70 -6.52 3.07 21.38
C ASN A 70 -6.89 1.83 20.54
N TYR A 71 -5.95 0.93 20.36
CA TYR A 71 -6.08 -0.24 19.47
C TYR A 71 -6.75 -1.47 20.12
N SER A 72 -7.39 -1.33 21.29
CA SER A 72 -8.03 -2.46 21.99
C SER A 72 -9.19 -3.10 21.21
N LYS A 73 -9.85 -2.35 20.33
CA LYS A 73 -10.94 -2.79 19.46
C LYS A 73 -10.56 -2.81 17.98
N LEU A 74 -9.28 -2.65 17.66
CA LEU A 74 -8.82 -2.51 16.26
C LEU A 74 -9.23 -3.72 15.41
N HIS A 75 -9.16 -4.94 15.94
CA HIS A 75 -9.55 -6.16 15.25
C HIS A 75 -10.96 -6.07 14.65
N ASP A 76 -11.95 -5.79 15.49
CA ASP A 76 -13.35 -5.76 15.07
C ASP A 76 -13.65 -4.54 14.16
N ILE A 77 -12.99 -3.40 14.43
CA ILE A 77 -13.11 -2.20 13.62
C ILE A 77 -12.53 -2.43 12.21
N VAL A 78 -11.40 -3.13 12.10
CA VAL A 78 -10.80 -3.49 10.80
C VAL A 78 -11.73 -4.39 10.00
N ILE A 79 -12.27 -5.44 10.61
CA ILE A 79 -13.25 -6.33 9.95
C ILE A 79 -14.42 -5.51 9.42
N ASN A 80 -15.06 -4.72 10.29
CA ASN A 80 -16.23 -3.92 9.92
C ASN A 80 -15.94 -2.95 8.75
N ASN A 81 -14.83 -2.24 8.79
CA ASN A 81 -14.49 -1.28 7.76
C ASN A 81 -14.07 -1.96 6.43
N MET A 82 -13.32 -3.07 6.49
CA MET A 82 -12.95 -3.82 5.28
C MET A 82 -14.18 -4.42 4.61
N VAL A 83 -15.13 -4.95 5.39
CA VAL A 83 -16.39 -5.51 4.87
C VAL A 83 -17.26 -4.40 4.29
N THR A 84 -17.45 -3.30 5.02
CA THR A 84 -18.34 -2.20 4.58
C THR A 84 -17.81 -1.54 3.31
N ILE A 85 -16.54 -1.12 3.31
CA ILE A 85 -15.90 -0.46 2.16
C ILE A 85 -15.73 -1.46 1.00
N GLY A 86 -15.34 -2.70 1.29
CA GLY A 86 -15.18 -3.72 0.26
C GLY A 86 -16.49 -4.07 -0.46
N ARG A 87 -17.63 -4.09 0.24
CA ARG A 87 -18.96 -4.27 -0.38
C ARG A 87 -19.34 -3.10 -1.27
N ASN A 88 -19.02 -1.86 -0.87
CA ASN A 88 -19.29 -0.66 -1.68
C ASN A 88 -18.46 -0.65 -2.96
N HIS A 89 -17.22 -1.18 -2.91
CA HIS A 89 -16.27 -1.20 -4.01
C HIS A 89 -16.00 -2.65 -4.53
N SER A 90 -17.05 -3.46 -4.65
CA SER A 90 -16.95 -4.90 -4.95
C SER A 90 -16.33 -5.24 -6.31
N GLN A 91 -16.20 -4.27 -7.22
CA GLN A 91 -15.65 -4.44 -8.56
C GLN A 91 -14.16 -4.05 -8.68
N CYS A 92 -13.46 -3.83 -7.55
CA CYS A 92 -12.09 -3.30 -7.58
C CYS A 92 -10.98 -4.37 -7.71
N GLY A 93 -11.33 -5.64 -7.99
CA GLY A 93 -10.34 -6.66 -8.31
C GLY A 93 -9.96 -7.59 -7.16
N PHE A 94 -10.79 -7.71 -6.13
CA PHE A 94 -10.53 -8.66 -5.02
C PHE A 94 -10.27 -10.09 -5.51
N GLY A 95 -9.27 -10.75 -4.95
CA GLY A 95 -9.10 -12.19 -5.13
C GLY A 95 -10.29 -12.99 -4.55
N ASP A 96 -10.66 -14.10 -5.20
CA ASP A 96 -11.88 -14.88 -4.92
C ASP A 96 -12.08 -15.24 -3.44
N LYS A 97 -11.01 -15.69 -2.76
CA LYS A 97 -11.10 -16.08 -1.34
C LYS A 97 -11.37 -14.87 -0.45
N PHE A 98 -10.74 -13.74 -0.73
CA PHE A 98 -10.93 -12.53 0.05
C PHE A 98 -12.29 -11.89 -0.23
N PHE A 99 -12.73 -11.90 -1.48
CA PHE A 99 -14.09 -11.47 -1.82
C PHE A 99 -15.14 -12.34 -1.13
N GLY A 100 -14.94 -13.67 -1.11
CA GLY A 100 -15.79 -14.58 -0.34
C GLY A 100 -15.82 -14.25 1.15
N TRP A 101 -14.70 -13.82 1.74
CA TRP A 101 -14.61 -13.37 3.13
C TRP A 101 -15.39 -12.06 3.35
N ILE A 102 -15.36 -11.11 2.40
CA ILE A 102 -16.11 -9.84 2.48
C ILE A 102 -17.64 -10.06 2.46
N ILE A 103 -18.14 -10.98 1.62
CA ILE A 103 -19.58 -11.13 1.39
C ILE A 103 -20.29 -12.08 2.37
N LYS A 104 -19.56 -13.01 3.01
CA LYS A 104 -20.11 -13.94 4.01
C LYS A 104 -20.38 -13.23 5.34
N ASP A 105 -21.09 -13.90 6.23
CA ASP A 105 -21.30 -13.43 7.61
C ASP A 105 -20.16 -13.88 8.53
N ASP A 106 -19.49 -14.97 8.20
CA ASP A 106 -18.30 -15.46 8.93
C ASP A 106 -17.04 -14.79 8.38
N HIS A 107 -16.45 -13.92 9.16
CA HIS A 107 -15.21 -13.22 8.86
C HIS A 107 -14.01 -13.81 9.61
N SER A 108 -14.05 -15.12 9.93
CA SER A 108 -12.89 -15.82 10.50
C SER A 108 -11.72 -15.81 9.49
N PRO A 109 -10.47 -15.71 9.99
CA PRO A 109 -9.29 -15.78 9.13
C PRO A 109 -9.16 -17.17 8.49
N TYR A 110 -8.65 -17.23 7.26
CA TYR A 110 -8.63 -18.45 6.46
C TYR A 110 -7.23 -18.94 6.07
N ASN A 111 -6.24 -18.65 6.91
CA ASN A 111 -4.84 -19.06 6.78
C ASN A 111 -4.20 -18.70 5.42
N SER A 112 -4.55 -17.54 4.88
CA SER A 112 -3.97 -17.01 3.64
C SER A 112 -2.55 -16.53 3.87
N PHE A 113 -1.67 -16.80 2.90
CA PHE A 113 -0.34 -16.21 2.73
C PHE A 113 -0.29 -15.25 1.54
N GLY A 114 -1.45 -14.83 1.03
CA GLY A 114 -1.57 -13.87 -0.05
C GLY A 114 -1.04 -12.47 0.32
N ASN A 115 -0.50 -11.79 -0.68
CA ASN A 115 0.10 -10.45 -0.54
C ASN A 115 -0.89 -9.34 -0.17
N GLY A 116 -2.20 -9.61 -0.25
CA GLY A 116 -3.25 -8.76 0.30
C GLY A 116 -3.08 -8.40 1.79
N ALA A 117 -2.31 -9.22 2.56
CA ALA A 117 -1.90 -8.85 3.90
C ALA A 117 -0.91 -7.67 3.93
N ALA A 118 0.03 -7.65 2.97
CA ALA A 118 1.15 -6.70 2.94
C ALA A 118 0.79 -5.38 2.25
N MET A 119 -0.07 -5.41 1.23
CA MET A 119 -0.42 -4.23 0.43
C MET A 119 -1.11 -3.13 1.24
N ARG A 120 -1.91 -3.51 2.25
CA ARG A 120 -2.81 -2.61 2.99
C ARG A 120 -2.25 -2.07 4.31
N VAL A 121 -1.06 -2.51 4.75
CA VAL A 121 -0.55 -2.21 6.10
C VAL A 121 0.43 -1.03 6.18
N GLY A 122 0.74 -0.37 5.07
CA GLY A 122 1.66 0.77 5.06
C GLY A 122 1.28 1.85 6.06
N CYS A 123 -0.02 2.12 6.22
CA CYS A 123 -0.55 3.08 7.20
C CYS A 123 -0.23 2.71 8.66
N CYS A 124 -0.03 1.43 9.00
CA CYS A 124 0.40 1.02 10.34
C CYS A 124 1.78 1.57 10.70
N GLY A 125 2.72 1.58 9.72
CA GLY A 125 4.03 2.20 9.87
C GLY A 125 3.96 3.73 9.99
N ILE A 126 2.94 4.33 9.40
CA ILE A 126 2.71 5.77 9.45
C ILE A 126 2.19 6.21 10.84
N VAL A 127 1.22 5.48 11.41
CA VAL A 127 0.57 5.89 12.66
C VAL A 127 1.33 5.47 13.91
N GLY A 128 2.05 4.36 13.86
CA GLY A 128 2.76 3.81 15.02
C GLY A 128 3.80 4.78 15.58
N LYS A 129 3.84 4.87 16.91
CA LYS A 129 4.72 5.79 17.66
C LYS A 129 6.11 5.20 17.87
N ASN A 130 6.21 3.89 17.89
CA ASN A 130 7.45 3.14 18.05
C ASN A 130 7.35 1.79 17.33
N MET A 131 8.46 1.06 17.24
CA MET A 131 8.56 -0.20 16.52
C MET A 131 7.62 -1.28 17.07
N GLU A 132 7.47 -1.36 18.38
CA GLU A 132 6.62 -2.35 19.04
C GLU A 132 5.13 -2.13 18.70
N GLU A 133 4.69 -0.88 18.75
CA GLU A 133 3.33 -0.49 18.36
C GLU A 133 3.07 -0.76 16.87
N VAL A 134 4.02 -0.45 16.00
CA VAL A 134 3.94 -0.77 14.55
C VAL A 134 3.72 -2.25 14.32
N LYS A 135 4.54 -3.11 14.93
CA LYS A 135 4.43 -4.57 14.83
C LYS A 135 3.09 -5.08 15.35
N LYS A 136 2.64 -4.57 16.50
CA LYS A 136 1.35 -4.94 17.09
C LYS A 136 0.19 -4.57 16.18
N ILE A 137 0.16 -3.35 15.65
CA ILE A 137 -0.94 -2.86 14.80
C ILE A 137 -0.97 -3.65 13.48
N SER A 138 0.18 -3.82 12.84
CA SER A 138 0.26 -4.53 11.56
C SER A 138 -0.18 -5.99 11.67
N LYS A 139 0.18 -6.66 12.77
CA LYS A 139 -0.29 -8.01 13.07
C LYS A 139 -1.82 -8.07 13.15
N ILE A 140 -2.45 -7.21 13.97
CA ILE A 140 -3.91 -7.16 14.13
C ILE A 140 -4.60 -6.93 12.78
N VAL A 141 -4.08 -6.01 11.96
CA VAL A 141 -4.66 -5.70 10.64
C VAL A 141 -4.54 -6.85 9.65
N ALA A 142 -3.45 -7.60 9.69
CA ALA A 142 -3.24 -8.74 8.79
C ALA A 142 -4.07 -9.96 9.22
N GLU A 143 -4.05 -10.30 10.52
CA GLU A 143 -4.59 -11.55 11.03
C GLU A 143 -6.11 -11.66 10.93
N VAL A 144 -6.87 -10.59 10.72
CA VAL A 144 -8.33 -10.65 10.54
C VAL A 144 -8.76 -11.54 9.37
N SER A 145 -7.90 -11.72 8.37
CA SER A 145 -8.14 -12.57 7.20
C SER A 145 -6.93 -13.43 6.83
N HIS A 146 -5.70 -12.89 6.95
CA HIS A 146 -4.44 -13.49 6.54
C HIS A 146 -3.58 -13.82 7.77
N ASN A 147 -3.88 -14.94 8.43
CA ASN A 147 -3.22 -15.33 9.66
C ASN A 147 -2.11 -16.39 9.49
N HIS A 148 -1.70 -16.69 8.25
CA HIS A 148 -0.54 -17.51 7.96
C HIS A 148 0.75 -16.78 8.38
N GLU A 149 1.75 -17.50 8.89
CA GLU A 149 3.01 -16.91 9.38
C GLU A 149 3.71 -16.01 8.35
N GLU A 150 3.72 -16.42 7.08
CA GLU A 150 4.30 -15.63 5.98
C GLU A 150 3.54 -14.32 5.73
N ALA A 151 2.21 -14.30 5.89
CA ALA A 151 1.42 -13.10 5.76
C ALA A 151 1.66 -12.12 6.91
N LEU A 152 1.73 -12.63 8.14
CA LEU A 152 2.04 -11.83 9.34
C LEU A 152 3.45 -11.25 9.27
N LYS A 153 4.43 -12.06 8.85
CA LYS A 153 5.82 -11.63 8.60
C LYS A 153 5.87 -10.51 7.56
N ALA A 154 5.17 -10.67 6.44
CA ALA A 154 5.12 -9.69 5.36
C ALA A 154 4.51 -8.35 5.80
N ALA A 155 3.37 -8.41 6.50
CA ALA A 155 2.70 -7.23 7.03
C ALA A 155 3.58 -6.47 8.03
N GLU A 156 4.26 -7.19 8.93
CA GLU A 156 5.21 -6.60 9.87
C GLU A 156 6.38 -5.96 9.14
N ALA A 157 6.99 -6.66 8.17
CA ALA A 157 8.14 -6.18 7.41
C ALA A 157 7.83 -4.88 6.66
N VAL A 158 6.69 -4.81 5.95
CA VAL A 158 6.28 -3.61 5.21
C VAL A 158 6.01 -2.45 6.16
N SER A 159 5.25 -2.65 7.24
CA SER A 159 4.94 -1.60 8.21
C SER A 159 6.18 -1.05 8.89
N VAL A 160 7.13 -1.93 9.24
CA VAL A 160 8.42 -1.56 9.84
C VAL A 160 9.28 -0.76 8.86
N ALA A 161 9.35 -1.17 7.59
CA ALA A 161 10.09 -0.42 6.56
C ALA A 161 9.53 0.99 6.37
N VAL A 162 8.20 1.13 6.34
CA VAL A 162 7.52 2.44 6.28
C VAL A 162 7.85 3.29 7.50
N PHE A 163 7.79 2.72 8.70
CA PHE A 163 8.14 3.43 9.94
C PHE A 163 9.60 3.90 9.95
N LEU A 164 10.53 3.05 9.54
CA LEU A 164 11.94 3.41 9.46
C LEU A 164 12.20 4.51 8.42
N ALA A 165 11.52 4.46 7.27
CA ALA A 165 11.60 5.49 6.24
C ALA A 165 11.04 6.84 6.76
N LYS A 166 9.86 6.81 7.38
CA LYS A 166 9.20 7.98 8.00
C LYS A 166 10.07 8.63 9.08
N THR A 167 10.74 7.82 9.89
CA THR A 167 11.61 8.31 10.99
C THR A 167 13.01 8.71 10.54
N GLY A 168 13.29 8.71 9.23
CA GLY A 168 14.52 9.23 8.65
C GLY A 168 15.70 8.25 8.66
N SER A 169 15.44 6.97 8.78
CA SER A 169 16.50 5.96 8.65
C SER A 169 17.05 5.93 7.23
N HIS A 170 18.38 5.86 7.09
CA HIS A 170 19.03 5.68 5.78
C HIS A 170 18.65 4.33 5.15
N LYS A 171 18.65 4.29 3.81
CA LYS A 171 18.22 3.14 3.01
C LYS A 171 18.99 1.86 3.36
N GLU A 172 20.29 1.96 3.60
CA GLU A 172 21.15 0.86 3.99
C GLU A 172 20.77 0.26 5.35
N LYS A 173 20.36 1.13 6.30
CA LYS A 173 19.88 0.69 7.62
C LYS A 173 18.54 -0.04 7.50
N ILE A 174 17.64 0.48 6.67
CA ILE A 174 16.35 -0.17 6.40
C ILE A 174 16.60 -1.54 5.75
N LYS A 175 17.44 -1.58 4.70
CA LYS A 175 17.80 -2.83 4.00
C LYS A 175 18.39 -3.87 4.95
N LYS A 176 19.37 -3.46 5.76
CA LYS A 176 19.97 -4.35 6.74
C LYS A 176 18.93 -4.90 7.72
N TYR A 177 18.03 -4.05 8.24
CA TYR A 177 16.99 -4.49 9.17
C TYR A 177 16.06 -5.52 8.54
N ILE A 178 15.64 -5.31 7.27
CA ILE A 178 14.78 -6.25 6.55
C ILE A 178 15.47 -7.58 6.30
N ILE A 179 16.75 -7.55 5.92
CA ILE A 179 17.55 -8.79 5.71
C ILE A 179 17.74 -9.55 7.02
N ASP A 180 18.11 -8.88 8.09
CA ASP A 180 18.40 -9.53 9.38
C ASP A 180 17.15 -10.17 10.01
N ASN A 181 15.92 -9.69 9.70
CA ASN A 181 14.71 -10.07 10.42
C ASN A 181 13.62 -10.75 9.59
N TYR A 182 13.58 -10.54 8.24
CA TYR A 182 12.43 -10.97 7.45
C TYR A 182 12.77 -11.72 6.16
N TYR A 183 13.57 -11.15 5.25
CA TYR A 183 13.75 -11.65 3.89
C TYR A 183 15.19 -11.60 3.43
N ASP A 184 15.69 -12.68 2.85
CA ASP A 184 16.87 -12.60 2.00
C ASP A 184 16.56 -11.79 0.74
N LEU A 185 17.37 -10.77 0.48
CA LEU A 185 17.25 -9.86 -0.66
C LEU A 185 18.48 -9.96 -1.57
N ASN A 186 19.11 -11.12 -1.63
CA ASN A 186 20.34 -11.36 -2.42
C ASN A 186 20.00 -11.64 -3.90
N PHE A 187 19.33 -10.69 -4.53
CA PHE A 187 19.05 -10.68 -5.96
C PHE A 187 18.91 -9.24 -6.46
N THR A 188 18.99 -9.04 -7.77
CA THR A 188 18.80 -7.77 -8.45
C THR A 188 17.47 -7.76 -9.23
N LEU A 189 16.94 -6.56 -9.51
CA LEU A 189 15.77 -6.45 -10.39
C LEU A 189 16.04 -6.92 -11.81
N GLU A 190 17.29 -6.82 -12.30
CA GLU A 190 17.63 -7.28 -13.64
C GLU A 190 17.49 -8.80 -13.74
N GLU A 191 17.96 -9.54 -12.74
CA GLU A 191 17.79 -11.00 -12.65
C GLU A 191 16.30 -11.35 -12.59
N LYS A 192 15.50 -10.60 -11.82
CA LYS A 192 14.06 -10.84 -11.69
C LYS A 192 13.30 -10.51 -12.97
N ARG A 193 13.66 -9.47 -13.73
CA ARG A 193 13.01 -9.18 -15.02
C ARG A 193 13.06 -10.37 -15.96
N ALA A 194 14.14 -11.12 -15.97
CA ALA A 194 14.28 -12.27 -16.83
C ALA A 194 13.41 -13.48 -16.43
N SER A 195 13.18 -13.68 -15.12
CA SER A 195 12.62 -14.92 -14.57
C SER A 195 11.33 -14.79 -13.78
N TYR A 196 10.99 -13.59 -13.29
CA TYR A 196 9.84 -13.41 -12.41
C TYR A 196 8.51 -13.58 -13.17
N GLY A 197 7.67 -14.46 -12.66
CA GLY A 197 6.30 -14.69 -13.12
C GLY A 197 5.27 -14.03 -12.21
N SER A 198 4.00 -14.26 -12.48
CA SER A 198 2.92 -13.80 -11.60
C SER A 198 2.87 -14.66 -10.34
N SER A 199 2.85 -14.03 -9.18
CA SER A 199 2.62 -14.66 -7.89
C SER A 199 1.87 -13.71 -6.97
N LEU A 200 0.84 -14.24 -6.32
CA LEU A 200 0.01 -13.51 -5.37
C LEU A 200 0.42 -13.79 -3.91
N SER A 201 1.59 -14.43 -3.71
CA SER A 201 2.07 -14.77 -2.37
C SER A 201 2.94 -13.67 -1.77
N CYS A 202 2.90 -13.55 -0.45
CA CYS A 202 3.77 -12.61 0.28
C CYS A 202 5.26 -12.89 0.02
N GLN A 203 5.65 -14.17 -0.02
CA GLN A 203 7.05 -14.58 -0.18
C GLN A 203 7.64 -14.16 -1.53
N ASP A 204 6.79 -14.05 -2.56
CA ASP A 204 7.23 -13.67 -3.89
C ASP A 204 7.04 -12.18 -4.20
N SER A 205 6.01 -11.53 -3.64
CA SER A 205 5.70 -10.12 -3.95
C SER A 205 6.52 -9.15 -3.09
N VAL A 206 6.62 -9.41 -1.78
CA VAL A 206 7.19 -8.44 -0.82
C VAL A 206 8.71 -8.26 -0.98
N PRO A 207 9.55 -9.30 -1.16
CA PRO A 207 10.96 -9.10 -1.46
C PRO A 207 11.20 -8.28 -2.73
N GLN A 208 10.36 -8.48 -3.77
CA GLN A 208 10.45 -7.73 -5.02
C GLN A 208 10.14 -6.24 -4.81
N ALA A 209 9.14 -5.93 -3.99
CA ALA A 209 8.81 -4.55 -3.63
C ALA A 209 9.97 -3.89 -2.85
N PHE A 210 10.59 -4.60 -1.91
CA PHE A 210 11.75 -4.08 -1.18
C PHE A 210 12.93 -3.79 -2.10
N VAL A 211 13.30 -4.72 -2.98
CA VAL A 211 14.42 -4.49 -3.91
C VAL A 211 14.10 -3.37 -4.90
N SER A 212 12.81 -3.25 -5.33
CA SER A 212 12.36 -2.13 -6.17
C SER A 212 12.58 -0.77 -5.50
N PHE A 213 12.33 -0.68 -4.20
CA PHE A 213 12.64 0.51 -3.41
C PHE A 213 14.16 0.70 -3.21
N PHE A 214 14.88 -0.36 -2.86
CA PHE A 214 16.31 -0.23 -2.55
C PHE A 214 17.18 0.14 -3.76
N GLU A 215 16.84 -0.33 -4.96
CA GLU A 215 17.55 0.05 -6.20
C GLU A 215 17.08 1.39 -6.78
N ALA A 216 15.99 1.98 -6.26
CA ALA A 216 15.44 3.22 -6.80
C ALA A 216 16.29 4.44 -6.46
N LYS A 217 16.29 5.42 -7.36
CA LYS A 217 16.94 6.73 -7.22
C LYS A 217 15.99 7.81 -6.69
N ASN A 218 14.69 7.63 -6.85
CA ASN A 218 13.62 8.54 -6.44
C ASN A 218 12.28 7.79 -6.40
N TYR A 219 11.20 8.48 -6.02
CA TYR A 219 9.87 7.92 -5.91
C TYR A 219 9.37 7.27 -7.20
N GLU A 220 9.42 8.00 -8.34
CA GLU A 220 8.97 7.47 -9.64
C GLU A 220 9.76 6.22 -10.06
N ASP A 221 11.06 6.23 -9.78
CA ASP A 221 11.94 5.12 -10.12
C ASP A 221 11.60 3.85 -9.33
N ALA A 222 11.15 3.97 -8.07
CA ALA A 222 10.69 2.83 -7.27
C ALA A 222 9.45 2.18 -7.88
N ILE A 223 8.46 2.97 -8.29
CA ILE A 223 7.26 2.46 -8.95
C ILE A 223 7.60 1.82 -10.30
N ARG A 224 8.46 2.47 -11.11
CA ARG A 224 8.91 1.92 -12.39
C ARG A 224 9.71 0.63 -12.23
N ASN A 225 10.53 0.52 -11.20
CA ASN A 225 11.23 -0.70 -10.83
C ASN A 225 10.25 -1.83 -10.58
N ALA A 226 9.28 -1.61 -9.69
CA ALA A 226 8.27 -2.59 -9.31
C ALA A 226 7.48 -3.12 -10.50
N ILE A 227 6.94 -2.24 -11.34
CA ILE A 227 6.16 -2.62 -12.52
C ILE A 227 7.03 -3.32 -13.58
N SER A 228 8.30 -2.93 -13.72
CA SER A 228 9.19 -3.46 -14.75
C SER A 228 9.61 -4.91 -14.59
N ILE A 229 9.34 -5.53 -13.45
CA ILE A 229 9.59 -6.96 -13.26
C ILE A 229 8.41 -7.83 -13.69
N GLY A 230 7.25 -7.23 -13.97
CA GLY A 230 6.00 -7.94 -14.29
C GLY A 230 5.38 -8.58 -13.04
N GLY A 231 4.53 -9.56 -13.25
CA GLY A 231 3.79 -10.22 -12.17
C GLY A 231 2.63 -9.36 -11.67
N ASP A 232 2.34 -9.42 -10.40
CA ASP A 232 1.36 -8.66 -9.66
C ASP A 232 1.85 -7.19 -9.48
N SER A 233 1.72 -6.45 -10.56
CA SER A 233 2.42 -5.16 -10.74
C SER A 233 1.87 -4.05 -9.87
N ASP A 234 0.58 -4.04 -9.58
CA ASP A 234 -0.10 -3.07 -8.73
C ASP A 234 0.28 -3.28 -7.25
N THR A 235 0.15 -4.50 -6.74
CA THR A 235 0.53 -4.82 -5.36
C THR A 235 2.03 -4.58 -5.11
N VAL A 236 2.92 -5.05 -6.00
CA VAL A 236 4.36 -4.82 -5.84
C VAL A 236 4.68 -3.32 -5.87
N ALA A 237 4.00 -2.55 -6.76
CA ALA A 237 4.20 -1.11 -6.84
C ALA A 237 3.53 -0.34 -5.70
N ALA A 238 2.39 -0.80 -5.17
CA ALA A 238 1.75 -0.22 -3.99
C ALA A 238 2.64 -0.33 -2.74
N ILE A 239 3.21 -1.51 -2.50
CA ILE A 239 4.13 -1.75 -1.39
C ILE A 239 5.43 -0.93 -1.56
N ALA A 240 6.07 -0.98 -2.73
CA ALA A 240 7.27 -0.17 -3.00
C ALA A 240 6.97 1.33 -2.90
N GLY A 241 5.78 1.73 -3.35
CA GLY A 241 5.31 3.11 -3.37
C GLY A 241 5.11 3.72 -2.01
N VAL A 242 4.52 3.00 -1.06
CA VAL A 242 4.34 3.53 0.30
C VAL A 242 5.68 3.73 1.01
N ILE A 243 6.62 2.81 0.85
CA ILE A 243 7.96 2.93 1.45
C ILE A 243 8.72 4.09 0.80
N ALA A 244 8.70 4.16 -0.54
CA ALA A 244 9.38 5.21 -1.31
C ALA A 244 8.76 6.60 -1.07
N GLY A 245 7.45 6.68 -0.88
CA GLY A 245 6.74 7.91 -0.53
C GLY A 245 7.21 8.49 0.78
N GLU A 246 7.32 7.67 1.82
CA GLU A 246 7.85 8.08 3.12
C GLU A 246 9.35 8.40 3.10
N TYR A 247 10.10 7.75 2.23
CA TYR A 247 11.55 7.96 2.13
C TYR A 247 11.93 9.20 1.31
N TYR A 248 11.37 9.33 0.09
CA TYR A 248 11.73 10.39 -0.88
C TYR A 248 10.77 11.58 -0.90
N GLY A 249 9.56 11.43 -0.35
CA GLY A 249 8.44 12.30 -0.65
C GLY A 249 7.83 12.02 -2.02
N ILE A 250 6.58 12.44 -2.22
CA ILE A 250 5.83 12.21 -3.46
C ILE A 250 5.72 13.49 -4.27
N PRO A 251 6.17 13.53 -5.54
CA PRO A 251 6.02 14.71 -6.37
C PRO A 251 4.55 15.08 -6.59
N LEU A 252 4.19 16.34 -6.34
CA LEU A 252 2.81 16.84 -6.41
C LEU A 252 2.10 16.54 -7.75
N LYS A 253 2.86 16.49 -8.86
CA LYS A 253 2.33 16.12 -10.17
C LYS A 253 1.66 14.74 -10.19
N PHE A 254 2.18 13.77 -9.41
CA PHE A 254 1.62 12.42 -9.33
C PHE A 254 0.40 12.37 -8.44
N ILE A 255 0.39 13.12 -7.33
CA ILE A 255 -0.77 13.26 -6.46
C ILE A 255 -1.95 13.85 -7.25
N LYS A 256 -1.74 14.98 -7.94
CA LYS A 256 -2.76 15.60 -8.80
C LYS A 256 -3.25 14.68 -9.91
N LYS A 257 -2.38 13.81 -10.42
CA LYS A 257 -2.76 12.83 -11.44
C LYS A 257 -3.59 11.69 -10.85
N ALA A 258 -3.22 11.15 -9.71
CA ALA A 258 -3.94 10.09 -9.02
C ALA A 258 -5.34 10.52 -8.59
N GLN A 259 -5.50 11.77 -8.11
CA GLN A 259 -6.81 12.34 -7.74
C GLN A 259 -7.86 12.26 -8.85
N LYS A 260 -7.43 12.26 -10.14
CA LYS A 260 -8.33 12.18 -11.29
C LYS A 260 -8.93 10.79 -11.52
N PHE A 261 -8.51 9.79 -10.78
CA PHE A 261 -9.02 8.43 -10.83
C PHE A 261 -10.15 8.18 -9.81
N PHE A 262 -10.42 9.14 -8.93
CA PHE A 262 -11.52 9.08 -7.99
C PHE A 262 -12.69 9.92 -8.50
N ASP A 263 -13.89 9.36 -8.39
CA ASP A 263 -15.15 10.04 -8.68
C ASP A 263 -15.80 10.51 -7.39
N PHE A 264 -16.08 11.80 -7.27
CA PHE A 264 -16.66 12.40 -6.07
C PHE A 264 -18.05 11.87 -5.69
N GLN A 265 -18.77 11.34 -6.66
CA GLN A 265 -20.10 10.79 -6.42
C GLN A 265 -20.03 9.33 -5.93
N TRP A 266 -19.08 8.54 -6.46
CA TRP A 266 -19.00 7.10 -6.20
C TRP A 266 -17.96 6.72 -5.14
N ASP A 267 -16.90 7.53 -4.98
CA ASP A 267 -15.76 7.26 -4.12
C ASP A 267 -15.71 8.23 -2.92
N GLU A 268 -16.83 8.85 -2.54
CA GLU A 268 -16.89 9.84 -1.46
C GLU A 268 -16.37 9.28 -0.13
N ASP A 269 -16.68 8.02 0.18
CA ASP A 269 -16.20 7.33 1.38
C ASP A 269 -14.68 7.23 1.42
N LEU A 270 -14.04 6.84 0.31
CA LEU A 270 -12.59 6.75 0.17
C LEU A 270 -11.93 8.13 0.26
N ILE A 271 -12.49 9.12 -0.43
CA ILE A 271 -12.00 10.51 -0.43
C ILE A 271 -12.03 11.09 0.99
N ASN A 272 -13.12 10.87 1.72
CA ASN A 272 -13.25 11.34 3.10
C ASN A 272 -12.23 10.69 4.03
N VAL A 273 -11.92 9.42 3.84
CA VAL A 273 -10.84 8.75 4.60
C VAL A 273 -9.50 9.40 4.32
N MET A 274 -9.15 9.63 3.04
CA MET A 274 -7.89 10.29 2.67
C MET A 274 -7.75 11.67 3.33
N ILE A 275 -8.80 12.50 3.25
CA ILE A 275 -8.81 13.85 3.85
C ILE A 275 -8.61 13.79 5.37
N ASN A 276 -9.33 12.90 6.05
CA ASN A 276 -9.29 12.82 7.51
C ASN A 276 -7.96 12.21 8.00
N PHE A 277 -7.42 11.25 7.27
CA PHE A 277 -6.13 10.64 7.60
C PHE A 277 -4.98 11.65 7.49
N GLU A 278 -4.95 12.44 6.42
CA GLU A 278 -3.96 13.50 6.25
C GLU A 278 -4.09 14.61 7.31
N LYS A 279 -5.32 14.98 7.70
CA LYS A 279 -5.53 15.96 8.77
C LYS A 279 -4.95 15.48 10.10
N LYS A 280 -5.09 14.20 10.42
CA LYS A 280 -4.66 13.62 11.69
C LYS A 280 -3.18 13.28 11.71
N TYR A 281 -2.65 12.79 10.58
CA TYR A 281 -1.26 12.36 10.41
C TYR A 281 -0.58 13.16 9.27
N PRO A 282 -0.38 14.48 9.43
CA PRO A 282 0.14 15.29 8.34
C PRO A 282 1.57 14.90 7.99
N THR A 283 1.88 14.86 6.71
CA THR A 283 3.23 14.65 6.21
C THR A 283 4.16 15.74 6.76
N LYS A 284 5.20 15.34 7.46
CA LYS A 284 6.28 16.26 7.79
C LYS A 284 6.99 16.61 6.50
N LYS A 285 6.83 17.87 6.01
CA LYS A 285 7.61 18.34 4.87
C LYS A 285 9.09 18.12 5.16
N LYS A 286 9.70 17.17 4.43
CA LYS A 286 11.15 17.12 4.34
C LYS A 286 11.54 18.37 3.56
N LEU A 287 12.07 19.39 4.25
CA LEU A 287 12.73 20.53 3.63
C LEU A 287 14.04 19.97 3.05
N PHE A 288 14.04 19.70 1.75
CA PHE A 288 15.26 19.51 0.96
C PHE A 288 15.63 20.82 0.29
#